data_066d50fd8ad47d6c1fd8270cc94cd442
#
_entry.id   066d50fd8ad47d6c1fd8270cc94cd442
#
_cell.length_a   1.000
_cell.length_b   1.000
_cell.length_c   1.000
_cell.angle_alpha   90.00
_cell.angle_beta   90.00
_cell.angle_gamma   90.00
#
_symmetry.space_group_name_H-M   'P 1'
#
loop_
_entity.id
_entity.type
_entity.pdbx_description
1 polymer ?
#
loop_
_entity_poly.entity_id
_entity_poly.type
_entity_poly.pdbx_seq_one_letter_code
_entity_poly.pdbx_strand_id
1 'polypeptide(L)'
;YDKSLGGGILNDAGCYPINASRMLFDSEPRGVFCNLTIDKETQVDTKATLLMDFNDNIKSQFSVGYDLDYQSNYGLWGSDGSLSLTRSYNIPPDMPARLNIKNSNIDEEILIEPVNHFQLMVESFCNEIMKPNSCIYNFEEDLLNQAKIMEACRISDKEKRYVETREIE
;
A
#
# COMPACT_ATOMS: atom_id res chain seq x y z
N TYR A 1 16.88 -8.89 -7.37
CA TYR A 1 16.90 -8.07 -8.60
C TYR A 1 16.86 -8.96 -9.87
N ASP A 2 15.81 -9.78 -10.04
CA ASP A 2 15.65 -10.60 -11.24
C ASP A 2 14.32 -10.25 -11.93
N LYS A 3 14.42 -9.58 -13.09
CA LYS A 3 13.26 -9.14 -13.86
C LYS A 3 12.41 -10.32 -14.34
N SER A 4 13.02 -11.46 -14.65
CA SER A 4 12.30 -12.64 -15.14
C SER A 4 11.42 -13.29 -14.07
N LEU A 5 11.74 -13.04 -12.80
CA LEU A 5 10.98 -13.51 -11.63
C LEU A 5 10.02 -12.45 -11.07
N GLY A 6 9.77 -11.37 -11.82
CA GLY A 6 8.91 -10.27 -11.37
C GLY A 6 9.58 -9.36 -10.33
N GLY A 7 10.93 -9.33 -10.27
CA GLY A 7 11.66 -8.44 -9.37
C GLY A 7 11.40 -6.97 -9.65
N GLY A 8 11.59 -6.15 -8.64
CA GLY A 8 11.41 -4.70 -8.66
C GLY A 8 10.71 -4.19 -7.40
N ILE A 9 11.06 -2.96 -6.98
CA ILE A 9 10.55 -2.39 -5.72
C ILE A 9 9.05 -2.12 -5.75
N LEU A 10 8.50 -1.81 -6.93
CA LEU A 10 7.05 -1.61 -7.07
C LEU A 10 6.30 -2.89 -6.68
N ASN A 11 6.77 -4.05 -7.16
CA ASN A 11 6.18 -5.34 -6.83
C ASN A 11 6.45 -5.75 -5.38
N ASP A 12 7.69 -5.55 -4.90
CA ASP A 12 8.15 -6.05 -3.60
C ASP A 12 7.62 -5.21 -2.43
N ALA A 13 7.66 -3.89 -2.53
CA ALA A 13 7.25 -2.99 -1.45
C ALA A 13 6.16 -1.98 -1.84
N GLY A 14 6.05 -1.58 -3.11
CA GLY A 14 5.03 -0.63 -3.56
C GLY A 14 3.61 -1.17 -3.45
N CYS A 15 3.42 -2.47 -3.54
CA CYS A 15 2.12 -3.12 -3.39
C CYS A 15 1.48 -2.87 -2.01
N TYR A 16 2.28 -2.76 -0.93
CA TYR A 16 1.77 -2.54 0.42
C TYR A 16 1.07 -1.19 0.60
N PRO A 17 1.70 -0.02 0.33
CA PRO A 17 1.03 1.26 0.46
C PRO A 17 -0.10 1.47 -0.56
N ILE A 18 -0.06 0.83 -1.72
CA ILE A 18 -1.19 0.82 -2.65
C ILE A 18 -2.39 0.14 -1.98
N ASN A 19 -2.24 -1.09 -1.50
CA ASN A 19 -3.30 -1.83 -0.84
C ASN A 19 -3.78 -1.13 0.43
N ALA A 20 -2.86 -0.64 1.28
CA ALA A 20 -3.22 0.09 2.50
C ALA A 20 -4.05 1.34 2.21
N SER A 21 -3.72 2.10 1.17
CA SER A 21 -4.49 3.29 0.79
C SER A 21 -5.91 2.93 0.34
N ARG A 22 -6.07 1.89 -0.47
CA ARG A 22 -7.37 1.38 -0.91
C ARG A 22 -8.23 0.97 0.28
N MET A 23 -7.64 0.19 1.19
CA MET A 23 -8.31 -0.28 2.41
C MET A 23 -8.70 0.88 3.33
N LEU A 24 -7.80 1.83 3.58
CA LEU A 24 -8.03 2.95 4.51
C LEU A 24 -9.09 3.93 3.99
N PHE A 25 -9.18 4.10 2.68
CA PHE A 25 -10.17 5.01 2.07
C PHE A 25 -11.44 4.29 1.60
N ASP A 26 -11.50 2.97 1.76
CA ASP A 26 -12.59 2.11 1.29
C ASP A 26 -13.02 2.47 -0.15
N SER A 27 -12.03 2.64 -1.02
CA SER A 27 -12.23 3.19 -2.37
C SER A 27 -11.09 2.81 -3.30
N GLU A 28 -11.40 2.74 -4.60
CA GLU A 28 -10.40 2.57 -5.64
C GLU A 28 -9.91 3.92 -6.17
N PRO A 29 -8.61 4.09 -6.47
CA PRO A 29 -8.10 5.32 -7.05
C PRO A 29 -8.62 5.49 -8.48
N ARG A 30 -8.99 6.73 -8.83
CA ARG A 30 -9.36 7.12 -10.21
C ARG A 30 -8.17 7.03 -11.17
N GLY A 31 -6.97 7.23 -10.66
CA GLY A 31 -5.75 7.15 -11.43
C GLY A 31 -4.51 7.40 -10.61
N VAL A 32 -3.38 7.26 -11.26
CA VAL A 32 -2.06 7.33 -10.64
C VAL A 32 -1.08 8.16 -11.47
N PHE A 33 -0.12 8.75 -10.78
CA PHE A 33 1.13 9.22 -11.36
C PHE A 33 2.28 8.49 -10.67
N CYS A 34 3.12 7.83 -11.45
CA CYS A 34 4.23 7.03 -10.95
C CYS A 34 5.54 7.43 -11.63
N ASN A 35 6.62 7.40 -10.86
CA ASN A 35 7.98 7.52 -11.38
C ASN A 35 8.83 6.40 -10.79
N LEU A 36 9.44 5.61 -11.66
CA LEU A 36 10.33 4.51 -11.33
C LEU A 36 11.79 4.87 -11.64
N THR A 37 12.70 4.49 -10.78
CA THR A 37 14.13 4.50 -11.06
C THR A 37 14.55 3.10 -11.42
N ILE A 38 14.90 2.90 -12.69
CA ILE A 38 15.33 1.59 -13.20
C ILE A 38 16.83 1.45 -13.08
N ASP A 39 17.29 0.37 -12.46
CA ASP A 39 18.71 0.00 -12.44
C ASP A 39 19.18 -0.43 -13.83
N LYS A 40 20.36 0.05 -14.24
CA LYS A 40 20.86 -0.15 -15.62
C LYS A 40 21.35 -1.56 -15.88
N GLU A 41 21.82 -2.27 -14.85
CA GLU A 41 22.41 -3.60 -14.98
C GLU A 41 21.31 -4.67 -14.91
N THR A 42 20.46 -4.60 -13.89
CA THR A 42 19.42 -5.59 -13.63
C THR A 42 18.12 -5.33 -14.37
N GLN A 43 17.92 -4.09 -14.85
CA GLN A 43 16.71 -3.64 -15.54
C GLN A 43 15.44 -3.79 -14.69
N VAL A 44 15.58 -3.76 -13.36
CA VAL A 44 14.44 -3.69 -12.41
C VAL A 44 14.36 -2.31 -11.78
N ASP A 45 13.17 -1.95 -11.34
CA ASP A 45 12.93 -0.72 -10.59
C ASP A 45 13.47 -0.87 -9.17
N THR A 46 14.31 0.09 -8.75
CA THR A 46 14.94 0.13 -7.43
C THR A 46 14.36 1.21 -6.52
N LYS A 47 13.66 2.20 -7.09
CA LYS A 47 12.89 3.21 -6.36
C LYS A 47 11.59 3.48 -7.10
N ALA A 48 10.52 3.71 -6.34
CA ALA A 48 9.23 4.13 -6.87
C ALA A 48 8.68 5.28 -6.04
N THR A 49 8.12 6.30 -6.73
CA THR A 49 7.36 7.39 -6.11
C THR A 49 6.01 7.46 -6.79
N LEU A 50 4.94 7.43 -6.00
CA LEU A 50 3.57 7.40 -6.49
C LEU A 50 2.74 8.52 -5.88
N LEU A 51 1.83 9.02 -6.72
CA LEU A 51 0.65 9.78 -6.31
C LEU A 51 -0.58 9.05 -6.81
N MET A 52 -1.52 8.71 -5.92
CA MET A 52 -2.81 8.11 -6.25
C MET A 52 -3.93 9.10 -5.97
N ASP A 53 -4.84 9.23 -6.92
CA ASP A 53 -6.01 10.11 -6.86
C ASP A 53 -7.27 9.30 -6.62
N PHE A 54 -7.88 9.40 -5.44
CA PHE A 54 -9.13 8.72 -5.11
C PHE A 54 -10.36 9.59 -5.45
N ASN A 55 -10.28 10.87 -5.08
CA ASN A 55 -11.29 11.89 -5.40
C ASN A 55 -10.71 13.29 -5.18
N ASP A 56 -11.51 14.33 -5.31
CA ASP A 56 -11.04 15.71 -5.25
C ASP A 56 -10.35 16.07 -3.93
N ASN A 57 -10.73 15.40 -2.85
CA ASN A 57 -10.22 15.67 -1.50
C ASN A 57 -9.25 14.62 -0.96
N ILE A 58 -9.19 13.41 -1.57
CA ILE A 58 -8.41 12.28 -1.05
C ILE A 58 -7.32 11.93 -2.04
N LYS A 59 -6.08 12.08 -1.58
CA LYS A 59 -4.86 11.71 -2.31
C LYS A 59 -3.99 10.84 -1.41
N SER A 60 -3.31 9.87 -2.00
CA SER A 60 -2.24 9.14 -1.34
C SER A 60 -0.93 9.37 -2.08
N GLN A 61 0.15 9.56 -1.34
CA GLN A 61 1.49 9.69 -1.90
C GLN A 61 2.49 8.90 -1.07
N PHE A 62 3.41 8.24 -1.74
CA PHE A 62 4.46 7.50 -1.06
C PHE A 62 5.70 7.30 -1.95
N SER A 63 6.79 6.93 -1.29
CA SER A 63 8.01 6.49 -1.94
C SER A 63 8.50 5.21 -1.29
N VAL A 64 8.99 4.28 -2.10
CA VAL A 64 9.62 3.04 -1.68
C VAL A 64 10.94 2.85 -2.42
N GLY A 65 11.91 2.19 -1.83
CA GLY A 65 13.20 1.98 -2.46
C GLY A 65 14.04 0.94 -1.76
N TYR A 66 14.91 0.26 -2.55
CA TYR A 66 16.00 -0.55 -2.05
C TYR A 66 17.18 0.35 -1.64
N ASP A 67 18.04 -0.16 -0.78
CA ASP A 67 19.29 0.50 -0.36
C ASP A 67 19.07 1.89 0.26
N LEU A 68 17.92 2.09 0.90
CA LEU A 68 17.59 3.27 1.69
C LEU A 68 17.60 2.92 3.18
N ASP A 69 17.75 3.93 4.03
CA ASP A 69 17.54 3.74 5.46
C ASP A 69 16.12 3.21 5.73
N TYR A 70 16.03 2.23 6.64
CA TYR A 70 14.78 1.50 6.85
C TYR A 70 13.67 2.39 7.37
N GLN A 71 12.59 2.46 6.62
CA GLN A 71 11.33 3.08 7.01
C GLN A 71 10.16 2.17 6.66
N SER A 72 9.19 2.08 7.55
CA SER A 72 7.96 1.30 7.36
C SER A 72 6.83 2.02 8.10
N ASN A 73 6.46 3.18 7.59
CA ASN A 73 5.48 4.06 8.23
C ASN A 73 4.45 4.56 7.22
N TYR A 74 3.30 4.96 7.72
CA TYR A 74 2.37 5.82 7.00
C TYR A 74 1.67 6.79 7.96
N GLY A 75 1.08 7.83 7.40
CA GLY A 75 0.25 8.76 8.14
C GLY A 75 -0.95 9.21 7.33
N LEU A 76 -2.02 9.56 8.03
CA LEU A 76 -3.20 10.22 7.50
C LEU A 76 -3.20 11.66 8.02
N TRP A 77 -3.53 12.59 7.15
CA TRP A 77 -3.63 14.00 7.48
C TRP A 77 -4.92 14.57 6.92
N GLY A 78 -5.77 15.06 7.79
CA GLY A 78 -7.07 15.62 7.47
C GLY A 78 -7.35 16.94 8.18
N SER A 79 -8.55 17.48 7.96
CA SER A 79 -9.01 18.73 8.59
C SER A 79 -9.08 18.64 10.11
N ASP A 80 -9.40 17.47 10.65
CA ASP A 80 -9.67 17.28 12.08
C ASP A 80 -8.46 16.76 12.86
N GLY A 81 -7.34 16.50 12.17
CA GLY A 81 -6.10 16.06 12.79
C GLY A 81 -5.25 15.17 11.89
N SER A 82 -4.30 14.52 12.53
CA SER A 82 -3.40 13.57 11.90
C SER A 82 -3.30 12.28 12.69
N LEU A 83 -3.00 11.21 11.97
CA LEU A 83 -2.73 9.90 12.52
C LEU A 83 -1.43 9.40 11.90
N SER A 84 -0.55 8.79 12.67
CA SER A 84 0.64 8.15 12.13
C SER A 84 0.95 6.84 12.81
N LEU A 85 1.45 5.89 12.01
CA LEU A 85 1.89 4.58 12.45
C LEU A 85 3.38 4.43 12.13
N THR A 86 4.21 4.22 13.15
CA THR A 86 5.68 4.27 13.01
C THR A 86 6.28 2.99 12.43
N ARG A 87 5.59 1.86 12.54
CA ARG A 87 5.96 0.60 11.92
C ARG A 87 4.69 -0.07 11.43
N SER A 88 4.36 0.16 10.17
CA SER A 88 3.04 -0.12 9.61
C SER A 88 2.95 -1.48 8.92
N TYR A 89 4.09 -1.94 8.36
CA TYR A 89 4.15 -3.15 7.56
C TYR A 89 5.14 -4.13 8.18
N ASN A 90 4.84 -5.41 8.10
CA ASN A 90 5.72 -6.49 8.56
C ASN A 90 6.25 -6.27 10.00
N ILE A 91 5.34 -5.99 10.92
CA ILE A 91 5.67 -5.83 12.35
C ILE A 91 6.01 -7.21 12.92
N PRO A 92 7.13 -7.37 13.64
CA PRO A 92 7.43 -8.61 14.36
C PRO A 92 6.31 -9.01 15.31
N PRO A 93 6.00 -10.31 15.45
CA PRO A 93 4.85 -10.79 16.22
C PRO A 93 4.92 -10.49 17.72
N ASP A 94 6.09 -10.10 18.23
CA ASP A 94 6.37 -9.73 19.62
C ASP A 94 6.51 -8.22 19.83
N MET A 95 6.33 -7.40 18.77
CA MET A 95 6.49 -5.96 18.83
C MET A 95 5.12 -5.26 18.82
N PRO A 96 4.83 -4.36 19.79
CA PRO A 96 3.62 -3.53 19.75
C PRO A 96 3.70 -2.50 18.62
N ALA A 97 2.57 -2.23 17.98
CA ALA A 97 2.45 -1.12 17.05
C ALA A 97 2.15 0.19 17.80
N ARG A 98 2.74 1.31 17.33
CA ARG A 98 2.56 2.63 17.92
C ARG A 98 1.74 3.51 17.00
N LEU A 99 0.54 3.84 17.43
CA LEU A 99 -0.38 4.73 16.75
C LEU A 99 -0.36 6.09 17.44
N ASN A 100 0.04 7.12 16.73
CA ASN A 100 -0.01 8.49 17.23
C ASN A 100 -1.20 9.21 16.62
N ILE A 101 -2.02 9.84 17.46
CA ILE A 101 -3.18 10.64 17.06
C ILE A 101 -2.97 12.06 17.56
N LYS A 102 -3.11 13.03 16.68
CA LYS A 102 -2.90 14.44 17.01
C LYS A 102 -3.93 15.35 16.36
N ASN A 103 -4.51 16.23 17.17
CA ASN A 103 -5.31 17.38 16.72
C ASN A 103 -5.11 18.57 17.71
N SER A 104 -5.98 19.59 17.61
CA SER A 104 -5.92 20.76 18.51
C SER A 104 -6.10 20.43 20.01
N ASN A 105 -6.73 19.32 20.34
CA ASN A 105 -7.13 18.94 21.70
C ASN A 105 -6.48 17.64 22.18
N ILE A 106 -5.94 16.84 21.27
CA ILE A 106 -5.41 15.49 21.51
C ILE A 106 -3.98 15.43 20.99
N ASP A 107 -3.08 14.88 21.78
CA ASP A 107 -1.74 14.45 21.39
C ASP A 107 -1.47 13.17 22.17
N GLU A 108 -1.79 12.02 21.57
CA GLU A 108 -1.87 10.72 22.24
C GLU A 108 -1.11 9.65 21.45
N GLU A 109 -0.36 8.81 22.17
CA GLU A 109 0.20 7.58 21.65
C GLU A 109 -0.59 6.37 22.17
N ILE A 110 -1.13 5.56 21.27
CA ILE A 110 -1.82 4.32 21.59
C ILE A 110 -0.89 3.15 21.23
N LEU A 111 -0.65 2.28 22.21
CA LEU A 111 0.06 1.03 21.98
C LEU A 111 -0.94 -0.06 21.63
N ILE A 112 -0.75 -0.67 20.47
CA ILE A 112 -1.54 -1.82 20.02
C ILE A 112 -0.75 -3.07 20.38
N GLU A 113 -1.40 -3.99 21.08
CA GLU A 113 -0.79 -5.23 21.55
C GLU A 113 -0.20 -6.05 20.39
N PRO A 114 0.95 -6.71 20.63
CA PRO A 114 1.59 -7.55 19.63
C PRO A 114 0.67 -8.67 19.14
N VAL A 115 0.68 -8.88 17.82
CA VAL A 115 -0.06 -9.99 17.18
C VAL A 115 0.74 -10.58 16.02
N ASN A 116 0.54 -11.84 15.74
CA ASN A 116 1.11 -12.48 14.57
C ASN A 116 0.21 -12.24 13.36
N HIS A 117 0.55 -11.24 12.52
CA HIS A 117 -0.24 -10.88 11.34
C HIS A 117 -0.40 -12.03 10.34
N PHE A 118 0.65 -12.83 10.14
CA PHE A 118 0.60 -13.96 9.21
C PHE A 118 -0.35 -15.04 9.69
N GLN A 119 -0.37 -15.30 10.99
CA GLN A 119 -1.35 -16.21 11.58
C GLN A 119 -2.77 -15.70 11.37
N LEU A 120 -3.03 -14.43 11.70
CA LEU A 120 -4.36 -13.82 11.51
C LEU A 120 -4.80 -13.85 10.04
N MET A 121 -3.90 -13.57 9.11
CA MET A 121 -4.16 -13.64 7.67
C MET A 121 -4.57 -15.06 7.24
N VAL A 122 -3.82 -16.08 7.65
CA VAL A 122 -4.12 -17.47 7.32
C VAL A 122 -5.43 -17.92 7.95
N GLU A 123 -5.66 -17.58 9.22
CA GLU A 123 -6.91 -17.89 9.92
C GLU A 123 -8.12 -17.24 9.25
N SER A 124 -8.00 -15.97 8.85
CA SER A 124 -9.04 -15.24 8.12
C SER A 124 -9.35 -15.92 6.79
N PHE A 125 -8.34 -16.22 6.00
CA PHE A 125 -8.50 -16.90 4.72
C PHE A 125 -9.13 -18.29 4.86
N CYS A 126 -8.68 -19.09 5.84
CA CYS A 126 -9.28 -20.39 6.12
C CYS A 126 -10.75 -20.27 6.54
N ASN A 127 -11.09 -19.26 7.34
CA ASN A 127 -12.47 -19.03 7.77
C ASN A 127 -13.39 -18.69 6.58
N GLU A 128 -12.91 -17.91 5.60
CA GLU A 128 -13.66 -17.61 4.38
C GLU A 128 -13.90 -18.87 3.53
N ILE A 129 -12.90 -19.75 3.40
CA ILE A 129 -13.05 -21.04 2.70
C ILE A 129 -14.06 -21.94 3.41
N MET A 130 -14.00 -22.00 4.74
CA MET A 130 -14.86 -22.87 5.55
C MET A 130 -16.32 -22.38 5.63
N LYS A 131 -16.55 -21.09 5.37
CA LYS A 131 -17.86 -20.45 5.45
C LYS A 131 -18.18 -19.63 4.18
N PRO A 132 -18.24 -20.26 3.01
CA PRO A 132 -18.37 -19.54 1.73
C PRO A 132 -19.63 -18.67 1.61
N ASN A 133 -20.70 -19.01 2.36
CA ASN A 133 -21.95 -18.22 2.37
C ASN A 133 -21.89 -16.98 3.27
N SER A 134 -20.83 -16.80 4.04
CA SER A 134 -20.61 -15.63 4.88
C SER A 134 -19.35 -14.85 4.46
N CYS A 135 -18.83 -15.13 3.27
CA CYS A 135 -17.69 -14.41 2.71
C CYS A 135 -18.04 -12.93 2.58
N ILE A 136 -17.31 -12.10 3.32
CA ILE A 136 -17.49 -10.65 3.35
C ILE A 136 -16.49 -9.98 2.40
N TYR A 137 -15.36 -10.65 2.12
CA TYR A 137 -14.26 -10.10 1.37
C TYR A 137 -14.12 -10.78 -0.01
N ASN A 138 -14.19 -9.97 -1.07
CA ASN A 138 -14.02 -10.46 -2.43
C ASN A 138 -12.52 -10.43 -2.82
N PHE A 139 -11.81 -11.51 -2.51
CA PHE A 139 -10.38 -11.64 -2.79
C PHE A 139 -10.03 -11.53 -4.28
N GLU A 140 -10.90 -12.03 -5.16
CA GLU A 140 -10.66 -12.00 -6.61
C GLU A 140 -10.74 -10.56 -7.15
N GLU A 141 -11.75 -9.82 -6.75
CA GLU A 141 -11.92 -8.43 -7.13
C GLU A 141 -10.80 -7.55 -6.56
N ASP A 142 -10.44 -7.75 -5.30
CA ASP A 142 -9.34 -7.03 -4.67
C ASP A 142 -8.02 -7.25 -5.39
N LEU A 143 -7.72 -8.51 -5.75
CA LEU A 143 -6.52 -8.87 -6.50
C LEU A 143 -6.49 -8.22 -7.88
N LEU A 144 -7.62 -8.24 -8.61
CA LEU A 144 -7.72 -7.60 -9.92
C LEU A 144 -7.55 -6.09 -9.84
N ASN A 145 -8.17 -5.43 -8.88
CA ASN A 145 -8.04 -4.00 -8.68
C ASN A 145 -6.60 -3.62 -8.29
N GLN A 146 -5.98 -4.38 -7.42
CA GLN A 146 -4.56 -4.20 -7.09
C GLN A 146 -3.67 -4.35 -8.33
N ALA A 147 -3.88 -5.36 -9.15
CA ALA A 147 -3.11 -5.60 -10.37
C ALA A 147 -3.28 -4.47 -11.39
N LYS A 148 -4.50 -3.97 -11.56
CA LYS A 148 -4.81 -2.82 -12.44
C LYS A 148 -4.04 -1.56 -12.02
N ILE A 149 -4.01 -1.25 -10.73
CA ILE A 149 -3.28 -0.08 -10.22
C ILE A 149 -1.78 -0.25 -10.44
N MET A 150 -1.24 -1.44 -10.17
CA MET A 150 0.18 -1.75 -10.41
C MET A 150 0.55 -1.58 -11.89
N GLU A 151 -0.34 -1.99 -12.81
CA GLU A 151 -0.12 -1.81 -14.25
C GLU A 151 -0.25 -0.34 -14.65
N ALA A 152 -1.22 0.39 -14.12
CA ALA A 152 -1.33 1.84 -14.32
C ALA A 152 -0.05 2.57 -13.89
N CYS A 153 0.60 2.14 -12.80
CA CYS A 153 1.88 2.68 -12.36
C CYS A 153 2.99 2.47 -13.40
N ARG A 154 3.07 1.27 -14.00
CA ARG A 154 4.08 0.98 -15.04
C ARG A 154 3.86 1.82 -16.30
N ILE A 155 2.61 1.94 -16.72
CA ILE A 155 2.24 2.78 -17.87
C ILE A 155 2.54 4.24 -17.58
N SER A 156 2.19 4.73 -16.37
CA SER A 156 2.46 6.10 -15.95
C SER A 156 3.95 6.43 -15.98
N ASP A 157 4.80 5.54 -15.48
CA ASP A 157 6.25 5.74 -15.55
C ASP A 157 6.75 5.74 -17.00
N LYS A 158 6.31 4.79 -17.81
CA LYS A 158 6.74 4.65 -19.21
C LYS A 158 6.33 5.86 -20.05
N GLU A 159 5.12 6.36 -19.86
CA GLU A 159 4.55 7.45 -20.66
C GLU A 159 4.73 8.82 -20.02
N LYS A 160 5.23 8.88 -18.78
CA LYS A 160 5.47 10.11 -18.00
C LYS A 160 4.23 10.99 -17.87
N ARG A 161 3.08 10.35 -17.65
CA ARG A 161 1.79 11.00 -17.49
C ARG A 161 0.95 10.39 -16.36
N TYR A 162 -0.08 11.10 -15.97
CA TYR A 162 -1.18 10.54 -15.19
C TYR A 162 -1.92 9.48 -16.03
N VAL A 163 -2.23 8.35 -15.40
CA VAL A 163 -2.97 7.24 -16.00
C VAL A 163 -4.23 6.99 -15.18
N GLU A 164 -5.39 7.05 -15.82
CA GLU A 164 -6.64 6.70 -15.18
C GLU A 164 -6.76 5.16 -15.07
N THR A 165 -7.21 4.67 -13.91
CA THR A 165 -7.34 3.21 -13.68
C THR A 165 -8.33 2.53 -14.64
N ARG A 166 -9.30 3.28 -15.15
CA ARG A 166 -10.24 2.81 -16.17
C ARG A 166 -9.60 2.57 -17.56
N GLU A 167 -8.38 3.04 -17.81
CA GLU A 167 -7.64 2.75 -19.05
C GLU A 167 -7.07 1.32 -19.05
N ILE A 168 -7.07 0.65 -17.88
CA ILE A 168 -6.52 -0.70 -17.73
C ILE A 168 -7.66 -1.71 -17.85
N GLU A 169 -7.54 -2.62 -18.83
CA GLU A 169 -8.50 -3.70 -19.10
C GLU A 169 -8.43 -4.87 -18.09
#